data_99187b5e475609d249a5ccadc5169c7e
#
_entry.id   99187b5e475609d249a5ccadc5169c7e
#
_cell.length_a   1.000
_cell.length_b   1.000
_cell.length_c   1.000
_cell.angle_alpha   90.00
_cell.angle_beta   90.00
_cell.angle_gamma   90.00
#
_symmetry.space_group_name_H-M   'P 1'
#
loop_
_entity.id
_entity.type
_entity.pdbx_description
1 polymer ?
#
loop_
_entity_poly.entity_id
_entity_poly.type
_entity_poly.pdbx_seq_one_letter_code
_entity_poly.pdbx_strand_id
1 'polypeptide(L)'
;MLKEEARRGYWCECWTQDLDGQGGLELRGSFDAYSAPQADRWVAALRTISPAFDPDASAQAWEWLYDGRIETRRALLRCEPCTVSVTHATTRITWTIRPVIFLPLAHRQGRELPSCAYDFKPRPDQPTD
;
A
#
# COMPACT_ATOMS: atom_id res chain seq x y z
N MET A 1 -32.48 5.60 7.04
CA MET A 1 -31.93 4.89 6.10
C MET A 1 -30.54 5.17 5.88
N LEU A 2 -29.73 4.28 5.90
CA LEU A 2 -28.42 4.49 5.74
C LEU A 2 -28.01 4.44 4.34
N LYS A 3 -27.28 5.41 3.91
CA LYS A 3 -26.86 5.45 2.65
C LYS A 3 -25.47 5.56 2.55
N GLU A 4 -24.73 4.59 2.87
CA GLU A 4 -23.36 4.66 2.62
C GLU A 4 -23.12 4.41 1.21
N GLU A 5 -22.51 5.33 0.53
CA GLU A 5 -22.21 5.19 -0.85
C GLU A 5 -20.81 4.71 -1.07
N ALA A 6 -20.55 4.11 -2.21
CA ALA A 6 -19.21 3.74 -2.59
C ALA A 6 -18.36 5.00 -2.64
N ARG A 7 -17.15 4.91 -2.12
CA ARG A 7 -16.25 6.05 -2.04
C ARG A 7 -15.02 5.79 -2.87
N ARG A 8 -14.60 6.78 -3.62
CA ARG A 8 -13.36 6.69 -4.34
C ARG A 8 -12.21 6.83 -3.37
N GLY A 9 -11.15 6.12 -3.65
CA GLY A 9 -9.98 6.21 -2.85
C GLY A 9 -8.82 5.53 -3.52
N TYR A 10 -7.81 5.21 -2.74
CA TYR A 10 -6.60 4.60 -3.24
C TYR A 10 -6.19 3.49 -2.30
N TRP A 11 -5.82 2.36 -2.88
CA TRP A 11 -5.30 1.24 -2.10
C TRP A 11 -3.79 1.27 -2.22
N CYS A 12 -3.13 1.39 -1.09
CA CYS A 12 -1.69 1.56 -1.03
C CYS A 12 -1.06 0.32 -0.41
N GLU A 13 0.04 -0.15 -1.01
CA GLU A 13 0.75 -1.30 -0.49
C GLU A 13 2.24 -1.03 -0.52
N CYS A 14 2.94 -1.56 0.47
CA CYS A 14 4.39 -1.49 0.51
C CYS A 14 4.91 -2.93 0.52
N TRP A 15 5.75 -3.23 -0.46
CA TRP A 15 6.28 -4.57 -0.65
C TRP A 15 7.79 -4.53 -0.57
N THR A 16 8.39 -5.62 -0.11
CA THR A 16 9.83 -5.77 -0.22
C THR A 16 10.14 -7.04 -0.98
N GLN A 17 11.26 -7.02 -1.68
CA GLN A 17 11.71 -8.15 -2.47
C GLN A 17 13.21 -8.28 -2.30
N ASP A 18 13.66 -9.50 -1.99
CA ASP A 18 15.08 -9.76 -1.90
C ASP A 18 15.58 -10.09 -3.29
N LEU A 19 16.37 -9.20 -3.85
CA LEU A 19 16.87 -9.35 -5.21
C LEU A 19 18.00 -10.36 -5.30
N ASP A 20 18.56 -10.72 -4.15
CA ASP A 20 19.73 -11.57 -4.15
C ASP A 20 19.40 -13.00 -3.97
N GLY A 21 18.20 -13.40 -4.05
CA GLY A 21 18.08 -14.72 -3.93
C GLY A 21 16.78 -15.35 -3.65
N GLN A 22 16.69 -15.97 -2.55
CA GLN A 22 15.65 -16.90 -2.28
C GLN A 22 14.39 -16.27 -1.82
N GLY A 23 14.43 -15.07 -1.40
CA GLY A 23 13.25 -14.45 -0.85
C GLY A 23 12.31 -14.00 -1.92
N GLY A 24 11.02 -14.09 -1.68
CA GLY A 24 10.05 -13.59 -2.61
C GLY A 24 9.55 -12.23 -2.20
N LEU A 25 8.45 -11.83 -2.79
CA LEU A 25 7.81 -10.59 -2.44
C LEU A 25 7.08 -10.75 -1.13
N GLU A 26 7.22 -9.78 -0.26
CA GLU A 26 6.51 -9.77 1.00
C GLU A 26 5.78 -8.46 1.19
N LEU A 27 4.52 -8.53 1.50
CA LEU A 27 3.73 -7.35 1.80
C LEU A 27 4.09 -6.86 3.19
N ARG A 28 4.54 -5.62 3.28
CA ARG A 28 4.96 -5.06 4.56
C ARG A 28 3.91 -4.19 5.20
N GLY A 29 3.00 -3.66 4.41
CA GLY A 29 1.95 -2.82 4.94
C GLY A 29 0.97 -2.43 3.88
N SER A 30 -0.19 -2.00 4.30
CA SER A 30 -1.21 -1.53 3.38
C SER A 30 -1.96 -0.40 4.05
N PHE A 31 -2.62 0.41 3.24
CA PHE A 31 -3.30 1.58 3.75
C PHE A 31 -4.39 1.99 2.78
N ASP A 32 -5.57 2.28 3.32
CA ASP A 32 -6.64 2.78 2.46
C ASP A 32 -6.68 4.30 2.60
N ALA A 33 -6.42 4.97 1.50
CA ALA A 33 -6.42 6.42 1.46
C ALA A 33 -7.66 6.90 0.74
N TYR A 34 -8.17 8.04 1.15
CA TYR A 34 -9.39 8.57 0.56
C TYR A 34 -9.14 9.86 -0.21
N SER A 35 -7.88 10.23 -0.37
CA SER A 35 -7.51 11.38 -1.19
C SER A 35 -6.11 11.19 -1.71
N ALA A 36 -5.78 11.89 -2.79
CA ALA A 36 -4.44 11.84 -3.34
C ALA A 36 -3.39 12.33 -2.34
N PRO A 37 -3.65 13.43 -1.61
CA PRO A 37 -2.67 13.84 -0.59
C PRO A 37 -2.44 12.81 0.50
N GLN A 38 -3.47 12.07 0.87
CA GLN A 38 -3.33 11.05 1.87
C GLN A 38 -2.45 9.91 1.38
N ALA A 39 -2.69 9.47 0.14
CA ALA A 39 -1.90 8.40 -0.45
C ALA A 39 -0.45 8.84 -0.62
N ASP A 40 -0.25 10.05 -1.10
CA ASP A 40 1.08 10.59 -1.31
C ASP A 40 1.84 10.68 0.03
N ARG A 41 1.15 11.09 1.07
CA ARG A 41 1.78 11.23 2.37
C ARG A 41 2.20 9.88 2.94
N TRP A 42 1.45 8.85 2.61
CA TRP A 42 1.80 7.52 3.08
C TRP A 42 3.15 7.09 2.50
N VAL A 43 3.38 7.37 1.22
CA VAL A 43 4.67 7.05 0.61
C VAL A 43 5.74 7.98 1.15
N ALA A 44 5.38 9.23 1.45
CA ALA A 44 6.36 10.20 1.91
C ALA A 44 6.94 9.85 3.28
N ALA A 45 6.35 8.87 3.97
CA ALA A 45 6.95 8.37 5.19
C ALA A 45 8.33 7.79 4.94
N LEU A 46 8.65 7.50 3.68
CA LEU A 46 9.97 7.16 3.24
C LEU A 46 11.02 8.12 3.79
N ARG A 47 10.67 9.37 4.01
CA ARG A 47 11.60 10.36 4.54
C ARG A 47 12.14 9.94 5.91
N THR A 48 11.33 9.30 6.71
CA THR A 48 11.76 8.95 8.05
C THR A 48 12.67 7.74 8.07
N ILE A 49 12.61 6.90 7.05
CA ILE A 49 13.46 5.73 7.02
C ILE A 49 14.68 5.94 6.15
N SER A 50 14.72 7.02 5.38
CA SER A 50 15.83 7.25 4.46
C SER A 50 17.19 7.33 5.15
N PRO A 51 17.31 7.79 6.40
CA PRO A 51 18.62 7.81 7.03
C PRO A 51 19.24 6.43 7.24
N ALA A 52 18.43 5.38 7.21
CA ALA A 52 18.94 4.03 7.35
C ALA A 52 19.40 3.44 6.02
N PHE A 53 19.19 4.14 4.93
CA PHE A 53 19.51 3.64 3.60
C PHE A 53 20.97 3.87 3.27
N ASP A 54 21.49 3.04 2.36
CA ASP A 54 22.81 3.31 1.82
C ASP A 54 22.71 4.56 0.92
N PRO A 55 23.84 5.11 0.48
CA PRO A 55 23.80 6.37 -0.28
C PRO A 55 22.98 6.31 -1.55
N ASP A 56 23.03 5.18 -2.28
CA ASP A 56 22.27 5.08 -3.51
C ASP A 56 20.78 5.05 -3.24
N ALA A 57 20.37 4.28 -2.25
CA ALA A 57 18.96 4.20 -1.91
C ALA A 57 18.47 5.53 -1.38
N SER A 58 19.30 6.21 -0.59
CA SER A 58 18.94 7.50 -0.06
C SER A 58 18.75 8.50 -1.19
N ALA A 59 19.63 8.47 -2.20
CA ALA A 59 19.49 9.36 -3.35
C ALA A 59 18.19 9.09 -4.09
N GLN A 60 17.83 7.83 -4.28
CA GLN A 60 16.58 7.49 -4.95
C GLN A 60 15.39 8.01 -4.16
N ALA A 61 15.45 7.87 -2.84
CA ALA A 61 14.35 8.31 -1.98
C ALA A 61 14.17 9.82 -2.09
N TRP A 62 15.25 10.57 -2.02
CA TRP A 62 15.16 12.02 -2.08
C TRP A 62 14.80 12.52 -3.45
N GLU A 63 15.20 11.81 -4.50
CA GLU A 63 14.79 12.17 -5.84
C GLU A 63 13.28 12.11 -5.96
N TRP A 64 12.68 11.06 -5.42
CA TRP A 64 11.23 10.96 -5.45
C TRP A 64 10.59 12.02 -4.58
N LEU A 65 11.13 12.25 -3.39
CA LEU A 65 10.55 13.22 -2.46
C LEU A 65 10.55 14.63 -3.03
N TYR A 66 11.57 14.98 -3.83
CA TYR A 66 11.65 16.34 -4.37
C TYR A 66 11.01 16.45 -5.75
N ASP A 67 11.24 15.46 -6.60
CA ASP A 67 10.77 15.57 -7.98
C ASP A 67 9.64 14.62 -8.32
N GLY A 68 9.80 13.36 -8.01
CA GLY A 68 8.82 12.36 -8.41
C GLY A 68 7.50 12.52 -7.72
N ARG A 69 7.50 13.12 -6.54
CA ARG A 69 6.29 13.24 -5.76
C ARG A 69 5.23 14.08 -6.46
N ILE A 70 5.68 15.09 -7.19
CA ILE A 70 4.76 15.95 -7.92
C ILE A 70 4.05 15.14 -8.99
N GLU A 71 4.82 14.33 -9.74
CA GLU A 71 4.23 13.51 -10.79
C GLU A 71 3.31 12.45 -10.21
N THR A 72 3.69 11.89 -9.07
CA THR A 72 2.83 10.91 -8.40
C THR A 72 1.49 11.54 -8.07
N ARG A 73 1.53 12.74 -7.48
CA ARG A 73 0.29 13.40 -7.10
C ARG A 73 -0.56 13.72 -8.31
N ARG A 74 0.07 14.15 -9.40
CA ARG A 74 -0.67 14.44 -10.62
C ARG A 74 -1.32 13.20 -11.18
N ALA A 75 -0.60 12.09 -11.19
CA ALA A 75 -1.15 10.84 -11.69
C ALA A 75 -2.33 10.39 -10.84
N LEU A 76 -2.21 10.51 -9.53
CA LEU A 76 -3.29 10.11 -8.63
C LEU A 76 -4.53 10.96 -8.85
N LEU A 77 -4.34 12.24 -9.13
CA LEU A 77 -5.48 13.10 -9.41
C LEU A 77 -6.15 12.74 -10.72
N ARG A 78 -5.43 12.07 -11.61
CA ARG A 78 -6.01 11.58 -12.87
C ARG A 78 -6.50 10.14 -12.71
N CYS A 79 -6.51 9.62 -11.48
CA CYS A 79 -6.93 8.25 -11.21
C CYS A 79 -6.06 7.22 -11.91
N GLU A 80 -4.77 7.47 -11.93
CA GLU A 80 -3.82 6.53 -12.51
C GLU A 80 -3.01 5.87 -11.41
N PRO A 81 -2.65 4.60 -11.58
CA PRO A 81 -1.84 3.94 -10.56
C PRO A 81 -0.41 4.45 -10.57
N CYS A 82 0.24 4.36 -9.43
CA CYS A 82 1.61 4.81 -9.28
C CYS A 82 2.44 3.78 -8.56
N THR A 83 3.72 3.76 -8.87
CA THR A 83 4.66 2.88 -8.21
C THR A 83 5.92 3.66 -7.89
N VAL A 84 6.41 3.53 -6.67
CA VAL A 84 7.64 4.17 -6.24
C VAL A 84 8.54 3.08 -5.69
N SER A 85 9.77 2.99 -6.17
CA SER A 85 10.70 1.95 -5.73
C SER A 85 12.01 2.54 -5.28
N VAL A 86 12.57 1.94 -4.25
CA VAL A 86 13.90 2.28 -3.76
C VAL A 86 14.61 0.96 -3.51
N THR A 87 15.86 0.87 -3.93
CA THR A 87 16.65 -0.34 -3.70
C THR A 87 17.74 -0.03 -2.71
N HIS A 88 17.69 -0.74 -1.57
CA HIS A 88 18.69 -0.59 -0.53
C HIS A 88 19.41 -1.91 -0.40
N ALA A 89 20.71 -1.92 -0.66
CA ALA A 89 21.51 -3.13 -0.70
C ALA A 89 20.88 -4.10 -1.69
N THR A 90 20.45 -5.26 -1.26
CA THR A 90 19.84 -6.23 -2.15
C THR A 90 18.34 -6.29 -1.99
N THR A 91 17.76 -5.33 -1.29
CA THR A 91 16.31 -5.31 -1.06
C THR A 91 15.67 -4.20 -1.84
N ARG A 92 14.65 -4.53 -2.62
CA ARG A 92 13.86 -3.52 -3.30
C ARG A 92 12.60 -3.28 -2.49
N ILE A 93 12.35 -2.02 -2.19
CA ILE A 93 11.15 -1.62 -1.47
C ILE A 93 10.26 -0.91 -2.49
N THR A 94 9.03 -1.36 -2.62
CA THR A 94 8.13 -0.83 -3.62
C THR A 94 6.83 -0.41 -2.97
N TRP A 95 6.42 0.83 -3.23
CA TRP A 95 5.12 1.33 -2.81
C TRP A 95 4.25 1.40 -4.05
N THR A 96 3.06 0.83 -3.96
CA THR A 96 2.10 0.89 -5.06
C THR A 96 0.85 1.59 -4.56
N ILE A 97 0.28 2.41 -5.41
CA ILE A 97 -0.96 3.11 -5.11
C ILE A 97 -1.89 2.88 -6.29
N ARG A 98 -3.07 2.35 -6.03
CA ARG A 98 -4.03 2.07 -7.07
C ARG A 98 -5.34 2.77 -6.76
N PRO A 99 -5.96 3.41 -7.76
CA PRO A 99 -7.31 3.95 -7.55
C PRO A 99 -8.27 2.80 -7.36
N VAL A 100 -9.15 2.94 -6.39
CA VAL A 100 -10.12 1.90 -6.09
C VAL A 100 -11.42 2.57 -5.68
N ILE A 101 -12.46 1.76 -5.56
CA ILE A 101 -13.71 2.21 -5.02
C ILE A 101 -13.99 1.35 -3.80
N PHE A 102 -14.11 1.99 -2.66
CA PHE A 102 -14.39 1.29 -1.42
C PHE A 102 -15.89 1.12 -1.30
N LEU A 103 -16.30 -0.10 -1.08
CA LEU A 103 -17.73 -0.38 -0.97
C LEU A 103 -18.20 -0.15 0.45
N PRO A 104 -19.46 0.25 0.61
CA PRO A 104 -19.98 0.54 1.94
C PRO A 104 -20.39 -0.75 2.65
N LEU A 105 -19.46 -1.38 3.28
CA LEU A 105 -19.74 -2.59 4.02
C LEU A 105 -20.00 -2.22 5.45
N ALA A 106 -21.10 -2.65 5.96
CA ALA A 106 -21.54 -2.22 7.27
C ALA A 106 -20.54 -2.54 8.35
N HIS A 107 -19.92 -3.69 8.27
CA HIS A 107 -19.00 -4.09 9.31
C HIS A 107 -17.69 -3.34 9.27
N ARG A 108 -17.43 -2.60 8.20
CA ARG A 108 -16.18 -1.85 8.14
C ARG A 108 -16.09 -0.85 9.26
N GLN A 109 -17.20 -0.21 9.55
CA GLN A 109 -17.17 0.83 10.53
C GLN A 109 -17.03 0.30 11.92
N GLY A 110 -17.60 -0.85 12.17
CA GLY A 110 -17.48 -1.45 13.46
C GLY A 110 -16.21 -2.22 13.64
N ARG A 111 -15.46 -2.36 12.59
CA ARG A 111 -14.25 -3.11 12.64
C ARG A 111 -14.48 -4.54 13.01
N GLU A 112 -15.67 -5.01 12.75
CA GLU A 112 -16.00 -6.39 13.00
C GLU A 112 -16.41 -7.04 11.72
N LEU A 113 -16.05 -8.29 11.59
CA LEU A 113 -16.50 -9.04 10.46
C LEU A 113 -17.90 -9.57 10.71
N PRO A 114 -18.68 -9.80 9.66
CA PRO A 114 -19.97 -10.42 9.84
C PRO A 114 -19.77 -11.80 10.47
N SER A 115 -20.78 -12.26 11.17
CA SER A 115 -20.65 -13.53 11.85
C SER A 115 -20.33 -14.67 10.89
N CYS A 116 -20.76 -14.56 9.65
CA CYS A 116 -20.45 -15.62 8.69
C CYS A 116 -18.97 -15.75 8.45
N ALA A 117 -18.21 -14.69 8.66
CA ALA A 117 -16.76 -14.78 8.49
C ALA A 117 -16.13 -15.63 9.58
N TYR A 118 -16.72 -15.59 10.77
CA TYR A 118 -16.21 -16.39 11.87
C TYR A 118 -16.66 -17.83 11.78
N ASP A 119 -17.72 -18.06 11.04
CA ASP A 119 -18.24 -19.40 10.89
C ASP A 119 -17.55 -20.19 9.81
N PHE A 120 -16.68 -19.53 9.05
CA PHE A 120 -16.02 -20.21 7.98
C PHE A 120 -15.12 -21.30 8.52
N LYS A 121 -15.22 -22.48 7.95
CA LYS A 121 -14.37 -23.57 8.34
C LYS A 121 -13.74 -24.19 7.13
N PRO A 122 -12.50 -24.58 7.22
CA PRO A 122 -11.86 -25.24 6.11
C PRO A 122 -12.57 -26.54 5.83
N ARG A 123 -12.44 -27.01 4.61
CA ARG A 123 -13.02 -28.29 4.28
C ARG A 123 -12.33 -29.37 5.09
N PRO A 124 -13.04 -30.42 5.40
CA PRO A 124 -12.45 -31.44 6.27
C PRO A 124 -11.21 -32.10 5.71
N ASP A 125 -11.07 -32.09 4.39
CA ASP A 125 -9.91 -32.73 3.79
C ASP A 125 -8.74 -31.78 3.69
N GLN A 126 -8.83 -30.58 4.25
CA GLN A 126 -7.74 -29.62 4.22
C GLN A 126 -7.05 -29.60 5.55
N PRO A 127 -5.75 -29.43 5.55
CA PRO A 127 -5.04 -29.24 6.81
C PRO A 127 -5.52 -27.98 7.44
N THR A 128 -5.79 -28.05 8.69
CA THR A 128 -6.27 -26.86 9.32
C THR A 128 -5.24 -26.21 10.10
N ASP A 129 -4.16 -26.60 10.15
CA ASP A 129 -3.16 -26.00 10.85
C ASP A 129 -2.60 -25.00 10.65
#